data_39717fa30e393d0097226eec06753a79
#
_entry.id   39717fa30e393d0097226eec06753a79
#
_cell.length_a   1.000
_cell.length_b   1.000
_cell.length_c   1.000
_cell.angle_alpha   90.00
_cell.angle_beta   90.00
_cell.angle_gamma   90.00
#
_symmetry.space_group_name_H-M   'P 1'
#
loop_
_entity.id
_entity.type
_entity.pdbx_description
1 polymer ?
#
loop_
_entity_poly.entity_id
_entity_poly.type
_entity_poly.pdbx_seq_one_letter_code
_entity_poly.pdbx_strand_id
1 'polypeptide(L)'
;MSEFNIDQLLDLAVVYGIKIIMALAIYIIGKWIVGLISKAMTSAMSARDIDSTVAKFVGSIVYYLLFAFVIIAAIGQLGVQTASVVAILGAAGLAVGFALQGTLSNFAAGVMIILLRLIKVGDFVEVAGAAGIVSEVAIFATTLHTGDNKTVIIANSSVMGSNIINYSTQSERRVDLIIG
;
A
#
# COMPACT_ATOMS: atom_id res chain seq x y z
N MET A 1 0.07 -22.28 -57.60
CA MET A 1 -1.00 -22.76 -56.69
C MET A 1 -0.28 -23.49 -55.59
N SER A 2 -0.19 -22.85 -54.39
CA SER A 2 0.43 -23.49 -53.23
C SER A 2 -0.45 -24.67 -52.82
N GLU A 3 0.07 -25.88 -52.91
CA GLU A 3 -0.58 -27.08 -52.38
C GLU A 3 -0.82 -26.80 -50.88
N PHE A 4 -2.08 -26.74 -50.51
CA PHE A 4 -2.50 -26.63 -49.13
C PHE A 4 -2.14 -27.95 -48.44
N ASN A 5 -1.03 -27.95 -47.72
CA ASN A 5 -0.50 -29.12 -47.04
C ASN A 5 -1.37 -29.39 -45.81
N ILE A 6 -2.24 -30.39 -45.85
CA ILE A 6 -3.18 -30.76 -44.76
C ILE A 6 -2.41 -30.98 -43.47
N ASP A 7 -1.21 -31.50 -43.50
CA ASP A 7 -0.35 -31.74 -42.36
C ASP A 7 0.04 -30.41 -41.65
N GLN A 8 0.36 -29.36 -42.44
CA GLN A 8 0.64 -28.02 -41.86
C GLN A 8 -0.58 -27.39 -41.20
N LEU A 9 -1.78 -27.61 -41.74
CA LEU A 9 -3.02 -27.14 -41.12
C LEU A 9 -3.32 -27.88 -39.83
N LEU A 10 -3.07 -29.19 -39.79
CA LEU A 10 -3.22 -29.99 -38.57
C LEU A 10 -2.23 -29.55 -37.47
N ASP A 11 -0.95 -29.35 -37.85
CA ASP A 11 0.05 -28.85 -36.90
C ASP A 11 -0.30 -27.48 -36.33
N LEU A 12 -0.76 -26.54 -37.15
CA LEU A 12 -1.24 -25.24 -36.73
C LEU A 12 -2.46 -25.36 -35.81
N ALA A 13 -3.44 -26.17 -36.15
CA ALA A 13 -4.64 -26.39 -35.32
C ALA A 13 -4.29 -26.97 -33.95
N VAL A 14 -3.34 -27.93 -33.89
CA VAL A 14 -2.87 -28.50 -32.64
C VAL A 14 -2.14 -27.43 -31.77
N VAL A 15 -1.21 -26.68 -32.37
CA VAL A 15 -0.43 -25.66 -31.65
C VAL A 15 -1.35 -24.56 -31.11
N TYR A 16 -2.25 -24.03 -31.95
CA TYR A 16 -3.20 -23.00 -31.49
C TYR A 16 -4.24 -23.56 -30.51
N GLY A 17 -4.71 -24.80 -30.73
CA GLY A 17 -5.62 -25.49 -29.82
C GLY A 17 -5.03 -25.62 -28.42
N ILE A 18 -3.78 -26.04 -28.31
CA ILE A 18 -3.07 -26.11 -27.01
C ILE A 18 -2.93 -24.73 -26.38
N LYS A 19 -2.56 -23.69 -27.14
CA LYS A 19 -2.45 -22.31 -26.61
C LYS A 19 -3.77 -21.81 -26.07
N ILE A 20 -4.88 -22.04 -26.75
CA ILE A 20 -6.22 -21.65 -26.32
C ILE A 20 -6.61 -22.38 -25.03
N ILE A 21 -6.39 -23.69 -24.96
CA ILE A 21 -6.68 -24.49 -23.76
C ILE A 21 -5.87 -23.98 -22.58
N MET A 22 -4.58 -23.70 -22.76
CA MET A 22 -3.71 -23.17 -21.71
C MET A 22 -4.14 -21.75 -21.28
N ALA A 23 -4.50 -20.88 -22.22
CA ALA A 23 -5.00 -19.54 -21.91
C ALA A 23 -6.31 -19.59 -21.11
N LEU A 24 -7.23 -20.49 -21.48
CA LEU A 24 -8.47 -20.72 -20.72
C LEU A 24 -8.19 -21.30 -19.33
N ALA A 25 -7.25 -22.22 -19.21
CA ALA A 25 -6.84 -22.76 -17.91
C ALA A 25 -6.25 -21.65 -17.00
N ILE A 26 -5.34 -20.81 -17.53
CA ILE A 26 -4.79 -19.66 -16.82
C ILE A 26 -5.92 -18.71 -16.38
N TYR A 27 -6.86 -18.40 -17.25
CA TYR A 27 -7.98 -17.51 -16.94
C TYR A 27 -8.87 -18.08 -15.83
N ILE A 28 -9.31 -19.33 -15.95
CA ILE A 28 -10.23 -19.97 -14.99
C ILE A 28 -9.56 -20.16 -13.64
N ILE A 29 -8.35 -20.75 -13.63
CA ILE A 29 -7.60 -20.99 -12.40
C ILE A 29 -7.19 -19.65 -11.76
N GLY A 30 -6.69 -18.72 -12.56
CA GLY A 30 -6.31 -17.39 -12.09
C GLY A 30 -7.47 -16.63 -11.48
N LYS A 31 -8.62 -16.58 -12.14
CA LYS A 31 -9.84 -15.96 -11.61
C LYS A 31 -10.29 -16.60 -10.29
N TRP A 32 -10.20 -17.91 -10.17
CA TRP A 32 -10.54 -18.63 -8.94
C TRP A 32 -9.58 -18.28 -7.80
N ILE A 33 -8.26 -18.29 -8.06
CA ILE A 33 -7.23 -17.91 -7.08
C ILE A 33 -7.40 -16.46 -6.63
N VAL A 34 -7.58 -15.52 -7.56
CA VAL A 34 -7.81 -14.11 -7.27
C VAL A 34 -9.05 -13.91 -6.40
N GLY A 35 -10.15 -14.63 -6.72
CA GLY A 35 -11.37 -14.61 -5.92
C GLY A 35 -11.14 -15.15 -4.49
N LEU A 36 -10.33 -16.20 -4.35
CA LEU A 36 -9.98 -16.77 -3.04
C LEU A 36 -9.16 -15.78 -2.20
N ILE A 37 -8.13 -15.16 -2.81
CA ILE A 37 -7.29 -14.16 -2.13
C ILE A 37 -8.12 -12.96 -1.67
N SER A 38 -8.94 -12.39 -2.57
CA SER A 38 -9.79 -11.24 -2.25
C SER A 38 -10.79 -11.54 -1.13
N LYS A 39 -11.43 -12.72 -1.17
CA LYS A 39 -12.35 -13.17 -0.11
C LYS A 39 -11.63 -13.39 1.22
N ALA A 40 -10.48 -14.06 1.21
CA ALA A 40 -9.69 -14.30 2.42
C ALA A 40 -9.28 -12.98 3.08
N MET A 41 -8.83 -11.99 2.28
CA MET A 41 -8.45 -10.67 2.77
C MET A 41 -9.66 -9.91 3.34
N THR A 42 -10.77 -9.87 2.63
CA THR A 42 -12.01 -9.21 3.11
C THR A 42 -12.50 -9.85 4.41
N SER A 43 -12.47 -11.19 4.50
CA SER A 43 -12.84 -11.92 5.71
C SER A 43 -11.91 -11.61 6.88
N ALA A 44 -10.59 -11.58 6.65
CA ALA A 44 -9.61 -11.25 7.68
C ALA A 44 -9.76 -9.81 8.20
N MET A 45 -10.11 -8.85 7.32
CA MET A 45 -10.39 -7.47 7.71
C MET A 45 -11.68 -7.36 8.53
N SER A 46 -12.74 -8.05 8.11
CA SER A 46 -14.02 -8.08 8.85
C SER A 46 -13.89 -8.74 10.24
N ALA A 47 -13.00 -9.73 10.38
CA ALA A 47 -12.71 -10.36 11.67
C ALA A 47 -11.97 -9.45 12.66
N ARG A 48 -11.45 -8.30 12.20
CA ARG A 48 -10.78 -7.27 13.02
C ARG A 48 -11.63 -6.02 13.23
N ASP A 49 -12.94 -6.12 13.09
CA ASP A 49 -13.91 -5.02 13.22
C ASP A 49 -13.66 -3.83 12.28
N ILE A 50 -12.97 -4.05 11.15
CA ILE A 50 -12.80 -3.03 10.11
C ILE A 50 -14.14 -2.84 9.41
N ASP A 51 -14.52 -1.57 9.19
CA ASP A 51 -15.76 -1.22 8.49
C ASP A 51 -15.93 -2.03 7.19
N SER A 52 -17.12 -2.58 7.01
CA SER A 52 -17.43 -3.46 5.89
C SER A 52 -17.28 -2.79 4.53
N THR A 53 -17.46 -1.47 4.46
CA THR A 53 -17.29 -0.69 3.23
C THR A 53 -15.81 -0.61 2.86
N VAL A 54 -14.94 -0.36 3.85
CA VAL A 54 -13.48 -0.33 3.67
C VAL A 54 -12.96 -1.71 3.26
N ALA A 55 -13.40 -2.77 3.95
CA ALA A 55 -13.00 -4.14 3.64
C ALA A 55 -13.39 -4.55 2.21
N LYS A 56 -14.62 -4.22 1.77
CA LYS A 56 -15.08 -4.48 0.39
C LYS A 56 -14.31 -3.65 -0.64
N PHE A 57 -14.05 -2.38 -0.34
CA PHE A 57 -13.32 -1.48 -1.24
C PHE A 57 -11.89 -1.99 -1.49
N VAL A 58 -11.15 -2.29 -0.42
CA VAL A 58 -9.79 -2.84 -0.50
C VAL A 58 -9.80 -4.20 -1.21
N GLY A 59 -10.75 -5.08 -0.87
CA GLY A 59 -10.91 -6.38 -1.53
C GLY A 59 -11.16 -6.25 -3.04
N SER A 60 -11.94 -5.24 -3.45
CA SER A 60 -12.19 -4.98 -4.87
C SER A 60 -10.96 -4.48 -5.60
N ILE A 61 -10.18 -3.56 -4.99
CA ILE A 61 -8.93 -3.07 -5.57
C ILE A 61 -7.97 -4.23 -5.81
N VAL A 62 -7.75 -5.07 -4.80
CA VAL A 62 -6.85 -6.23 -4.91
C VAL A 62 -7.36 -7.22 -5.94
N TYR A 63 -8.67 -7.48 -5.98
CA TYR A 63 -9.27 -8.35 -6.99
C TYR A 63 -8.97 -7.86 -8.41
N TYR A 64 -9.31 -6.61 -8.74
CA TYR A 64 -9.11 -6.09 -10.09
C TYR A 64 -7.65 -5.96 -10.48
N LEU A 65 -6.78 -5.60 -9.52
CA LEU A 65 -5.34 -5.52 -9.76
C LEU A 65 -4.75 -6.91 -10.10
N LEU A 66 -5.02 -7.92 -9.30
CA LEU A 66 -4.56 -9.28 -9.55
C LEU A 66 -5.20 -9.88 -10.82
N PHE A 67 -6.48 -9.58 -11.05
CA PHE A 67 -7.19 -10.07 -12.23
C PHE A 67 -6.63 -9.49 -13.53
N ALA A 68 -6.16 -8.24 -13.53
CA ALA A 68 -5.44 -7.66 -14.66
C ALA A 68 -4.21 -8.48 -15.04
N PHE A 69 -3.41 -8.95 -14.06
CA PHE A 69 -2.28 -9.83 -14.32
C PHE A 69 -2.69 -11.18 -14.90
N VAL A 70 -3.81 -11.76 -14.44
CA VAL A 70 -4.35 -13.01 -14.99
C VAL A 70 -4.73 -12.83 -16.46
N ILE A 71 -5.39 -11.71 -16.82
CA ILE A 71 -5.75 -11.41 -18.20
C ILE A 71 -4.50 -11.28 -19.07
N ILE A 72 -3.50 -10.53 -18.61
CA ILE A 72 -2.24 -10.35 -19.36
C ILE A 72 -1.55 -11.69 -19.59
N ALA A 73 -1.49 -12.55 -18.57
CA ALA A 73 -0.89 -13.88 -18.69
C ALA A 73 -1.66 -14.76 -19.68
N ALA A 74 -3.00 -14.73 -19.64
CA ALA A 74 -3.84 -15.49 -20.56
C ALA A 74 -3.69 -15.02 -22.02
N ILE A 75 -3.64 -13.71 -22.25
CA ILE A 75 -3.43 -13.13 -23.59
C ILE A 75 -2.00 -13.42 -24.08
N GLY A 76 -0.99 -13.35 -23.21
CA GLY A 76 0.39 -13.69 -23.53
C GLY A 76 0.54 -15.15 -23.99
N GLN A 77 -0.23 -16.06 -23.37
CA GLN A 77 -0.25 -17.48 -23.77
C GLN A 77 -0.78 -17.70 -25.20
N LEU A 78 -1.66 -16.82 -25.68
CA LEU A 78 -2.14 -16.85 -27.07
C LEU A 78 -1.09 -16.36 -28.08
N GLY A 79 0.06 -15.84 -27.60
CA GLY A 79 1.15 -15.32 -28.43
C GLY A 79 1.03 -13.82 -28.72
N VAL A 80 0.12 -13.10 -28.04
CA VAL A 80 0.02 -11.64 -28.14
C VAL A 80 1.16 -11.00 -27.37
N GLN A 81 1.83 -10.03 -27.98
CA GLN A 81 2.89 -9.29 -27.32
C GLN A 81 2.32 -8.39 -26.21
N THR A 82 2.48 -8.80 -24.96
CA THR A 82 1.92 -8.10 -23.79
C THR A 82 2.82 -6.99 -23.24
N ALA A 83 4.03 -6.82 -23.78
CA ALA A 83 5.01 -5.85 -23.30
C ALA A 83 4.47 -4.41 -23.24
N SER A 84 3.73 -3.99 -24.28
CA SER A 84 3.12 -2.64 -24.30
C SER A 84 2.05 -2.46 -23.23
N VAL A 85 1.25 -3.49 -22.97
CA VAL A 85 0.20 -3.45 -21.92
C VAL A 85 0.85 -3.37 -20.54
N VAL A 86 1.90 -4.17 -20.31
CA VAL A 86 2.68 -4.14 -19.07
C VAL A 86 3.34 -2.76 -18.86
N ALA A 87 3.88 -2.16 -19.93
CA ALA A 87 4.47 -0.82 -19.87
C ALA A 87 3.44 0.25 -19.51
N ILE A 88 2.24 0.20 -20.09
CA ILE A 88 1.15 1.13 -19.77
C ILE A 88 0.70 0.96 -18.31
N LEU A 89 0.53 -0.28 -17.85
CA LEU A 89 0.18 -0.55 -16.45
C LEU A 89 1.29 -0.11 -15.48
N GLY A 90 2.55 -0.28 -15.87
CA GLY A 90 3.69 0.21 -15.10
C GLY A 90 3.68 1.74 -14.97
N ALA A 91 3.43 2.45 -16.07
CA ALA A 91 3.30 3.91 -16.07
C ALA A 91 2.11 4.38 -15.23
N ALA A 92 0.95 3.72 -15.34
CA ALA A 92 -0.21 4.00 -14.50
C ALA A 92 0.07 3.73 -13.01
N GLY A 93 0.76 2.62 -12.70
CA GLY A 93 1.18 2.29 -11.34
C GLY A 93 2.14 3.33 -10.76
N LEU A 94 3.07 3.84 -11.56
CA LEU A 94 3.99 4.92 -11.17
C LEU A 94 3.23 6.22 -10.86
N ALA A 95 2.25 6.58 -11.70
CA ALA A 95 1.40 7.75 -11.48
C ALA A 95 0.61 7.64 -10.16
N VAL A 96 0.03 6.47 -9.88
CA VAL A 96 -0.65 6.19 -8.60
C VAL A 96 0.35 6.24 -7.44
N GLY A 97 1.56 5.69 -7.60
CA GLY A 97 2.63 5.77 -6.60
C GLY A 97 2.99 7.21 -6.24
N PHE A 98 3.13 8.09 -7.23
CA PHE A 98 3.37 9.52 -7.00
C PHE A 98 2.18 10.20 -6.30
N ALA A 99 0.95 9.87 -6.68
CA ALA A 99 -0.24 10.41 -6.02
C ALA A 99 -0.33 9.99 -4.53
N LEU A 100 0.17 8.81 -4.18
CA LEU A 100 0.17 8.28 -2.81
C LEU A 100 1.47 8.53 -2.04
N GLN A 101 2.46 9.21 -2.63
CA GLN A 101 3.78 9.42 -2.05
C GLN A 101 3.73 10.04 -0.64
N GLY A 102 2.89 11.05 -0.44
CA GLY A 102 2.73 11.70 0.87
C GLY A 102 2.16 10.76 1.93
N THR A 103 1.17 9.95 1.57
CA THR A 103 0.59 8.96 2.47
C THR A 103 1.61 7.89 2.86
N LEU A 104 2.37 7.39 1.89
CA LEU A 104 3.43 6.40 2.12
C LEU A 104 4.56 6.97 2.99
N SER A 105 4.91 8.23 2.79
CA SER A 105 5.89 8.95 3.62
C SER A 105 5.43 9.03 5.08
N ASN A 106 4.16 9.39 5.31
CA ASN A 106 3.58 9.44 6.66
C ASN A 106 3.54 8.06 7.32
N PHE A 107 3.18 7.03 6.56
CA PHE A 107 3.20 5.65 7.04
C PHE A 107 4.60 5.22 7.46
N ALA A 108 5.60 5.42 6.60
CA ALA A 108 6.99 5.06 6.90
C ALA A 108 7.53 5.81 8.12
N ALA A 109 7.24 7.12 8.22
CA ALA A 109 7.61 7.94 9.36
C ALA A 109 6.93 7.44 10.66
N GLY A 110 5.64 7.11 10.61
CA GLY A 110 4.92 6.56 11.78
C GLY A 110 5.53 5.24 12.27
N VAL A 111 5.83 4.32 11.35
CA VAL A 111 6.52 3.07 11.69
C VAL A 111 7.88 3.34 12.35
N MET A 112 8.66 4.29 11.81
CA MET A 112 9.96 4.64 12.37
C MET A 112 9.85 5.28 13.77
N ILE A 113 8.88 6.18 13.98
CA ILE A 113 8.63 6.80 15.30
C ILE A 113 8.32 5.71 16.33
N ILE A 114 7.44 4.77 16.00
CA ILE A 114 7.01 3.70 16.91
C ILE A 114 8.17 2.70 17.16
N LEU A 115 8.88 2.28 16.10
CA LEU A 115 9.93 1.27 16.19
C LEU A 115 11.15 1.78 16.97
N LEU A 116 11.61 3.01 16.67
CA LEU A 116 12.75 3.63 17.31
C LEU A 116 12.40 4.29 18.64
N ARG A 117 11.10 4.40 18.96
CA ARG A 117 10.58 5.04 20.18
C ARG A 117 11.12 6.47 20.38
N LEU A 118 11.17 7.24 19.29
CA LEU A 118 11.67 8.62 19.32
C LEU A 118 10.81 9.52 20.23
N ILE A 119 9.52 9.28 20.23
CA ILE A 119 8.53 9.87 21.14
C ILE A 119 7.56 8.78 21.61
N LYS A 120 7.01 8.93 22.80
CA LYS A 120 6.05 8.00 23.41
C LYS A 120 4.83 8.77 23.89
N VAL A 121 3.71 8.06 23.98
CA VAL A 121 2.51 8.60 24.62
C VAL A 121 2.84 9.03 26.05
N GLY A 122 2.47 10.26 26.42
CA GLY A 122 2.78 10.89 27.69
C GLY A 122 4.03 11.78 27.69
N ASP A 123 4.90 11.71 26.68
CA ASP A 123 6.06 12.60 26.57
C ASP A 123 5.60 14.03 26.26
N PHE A 124 6.23 15.03 26.91
CA PHE A 124 6.12 16.41 26.47
C PHE A 124 7.19 16.71 25.43
N VAL A 125 6.73 17.08 24.24
CA VAL A 125 7.61 17.26 23.08
C VAL A 125 7.33 18.58 22.37
N GLU A 126 8.36 19.07 21.66
CA GLU A 126 8.22 20.13 20.68
C GLU A 126 8.67 19.60 19.33
N VAL A 127 7.74 19.57 18.35
CA VAL A 127 7.94 19.01 17.03
C VAL A 127 7.14 19.80 15.99
N ALA A 128 7.69 19.99 14.81
CA ALA A 128 7.01 20.68 13.70
C ALA A 128 6.37 22.02 14.08
N GLY A 129 6.98 22.76 15.02
CA GLY A 129 6.49 24.06 15.50
C GLY A 129 5.35 24.00 16.52
N ALA A 130 4.97 22.83 17.02
CA ALA A 130 3.99 22.65 18.08
C ALA A 130 4.62 22.00 19.30
N ALA A 131 4.22 22.45 20.51
CA ALA A 131 4.63 21.89 21.78
C ALA A 131 3.43 21.35 22.55
N GLY A 132 3.57 20.15 23.13
CA GLY A 132 2.49 19.52 23.87
C GLY A 132 2.82 18.11 24.35
N ILE A 133 1.88 17.50 25.05
CA ILE A 133 1.95 16.12 25.50
C ILE A 133 1.45 15.21 24.37
N VAL A 134 2.22 14.19 24.02
CA VAL A 134 1.82 13.17 23.05
C VAL A 134 0.64 12.37 23.60
N SER A 135 -0.52 12.49 23.00
CA SER A 135 -1.70 11.70 23.37
C SER A 135 -1.79 10.40 22.58
N GLU A 136 -1.35 10.42 21.31
CA GLU A 136 -1.40 9.24 20.44
C GLU A 136 -0.33 9.33 19.35
N VAL A 137 0.26 8.20 19.02
CA VAL A 137 1.08 8.02 17.82
C VAL A 137 0.38 7.00 16.92
N ALA A 138 -0.41 7.51 15.97
CA ALA A 138 -1.11 6.69 15.00
C ALA A 138 -0.25 6.42 13.76
N ILE A 139 -0.74 5.59 12.83
CA ILE A 139 0.02 5.15 11.65
C ILE A 139 0.44 6.31 10.75
N PHE A 140 -0.42 7.33 10.58
CA PHE A 140 -0.18 8.44 9.64
C PHE A 140 0.07 9.78 10.32
N ALA A 141 -0.33 9.93 11.58
CA ALA A 141 -0.27 11.18 12.32
C ALA A 141 0.02 10.96 13.79
N THR A 142 0.65 11.94 14.41
CA THR A 142 0.86 12.03 15.86
C THR A 142 -0.04 13.14 16.41
N THR A 143 -0.73 12.88 17.51
CA THR A 143 -1.63 13.82 18.19
C THR A 143 -0.99 14.33 19.46
N LEU A 144 -0.96 15.66 19.62
CA LEU A 144 -0.49 16.35 20.81
C LEU A 144 -1.64 17.08 21.50
N HIS A 145 -1.59 17.17 22.82
CA HIS A 145 -2.38 18.10 23.61
C HIS A 145 -1.49 19.22 24.15
N THR A 146 -1.83 20.45 23.80
CA THR A 146 -1.12 21.66 24.26
C THR A 146 -1.55 22.04 25.67
N GLY A 147 -0.74 22.86 26.36
CA GLY A 147 -1.06 23.33 27.72
C GLY A 147 -2.32 24.21 27.83
N ASP A 148 -2.78 24.79 26.72
CA ASP A 148 -4.03 25.55 26.61
C ASP A 148 -5.20 24.66 26.10
N ASN A 149 -5.06 23.34 26.25
CA ASN A 149 -6.08 22.32 25.95
C ASN A 149 -6.53 22.24 24.48
N LYS A 150 -5.63 22.53 23.55
CA LYS A 150 -5.85 22.30 22.12
C LYS A 150 -5.33 20.93 21.71
N THR A 151 -6.01 20.31 20.76
CA THR A 151 -5.52 19.10 20.09
C THR A 151 -4.82 19.49 18.80
N VAL A 152 -3.56 19.10 18.64
CA VAL A 152 -2.77 19.34 17.44
C VAL A 152 -2.48 17.98 16.80
N ILE A 153 -2.90 17.80 15.55
CA ILE A 153 -2.67 16.60 14.77
C ILE A 153 -1.58 16.91 13.74
N ILE A 154 -0.47 16.21 13.82
CA ILE A 154 0.72 16.44 12.99
C ILE A 154 0.97 15.20 12.13
N ALA A 155 1.12 15.38 10.83
CA ALA A 155 1.50 14.29 9.93
C ALA A 155 2.87 13.72 10.35
N ASN A 156 3.01 12.40 10.42
CA ASN A 156 4.23 11.75 10.91
C ASN A 156 5.48 12.13 10.10
N SER A 157 5.33 12.36 8.79
CA SER A 157 6.43 12.84 7.95
C SER A 157 6.94 14.22 8.37
N SER A 158 6.05 15.10 8.87
CA SER A 158 6.43 16.41 9.40
C SER A 158 7.15 16.27 10.75
N VAL A 159 6.72 15.34 11.60
CA VAL A 159 7.40 15.03 12.86
C VAL A 159 8.84 14.57 12.58
N MET A 160 9.02 13.58 11.69
CA MET A 160 10.34 13.03 11.33
C MET A 160 11.21 14.00 10.52
N GLY A 161 10.59 14.89 9.76
CA GLY A 161 11.30 15.89 8.94
C GLY A 161 11.73 17.13 9.71
N SER A 162 11.36 17.27 10.98
CA SER A 162 11.72 18.37 11.86
C SER A 162 12.62 17.93 13.01
N ASN A 163 13.17 18.91 13.74
CA ASN A 163 13.82 18.61 15.01
C ASN A 163 12.78 18.11 16.01
N ILE A 164 13.09 17.04 16.71
CA ILE A 164 12.29 16.49 17.81
C ILE A 164 12.98 16.87 19.11
N ILE A 165 12.35 17.76 19.87
CA ILE A 165 12.81 18.10 21.23
C ILE A 165 11.90 17.36 22.21
N ASN A 166 12.44 16.34 22.87
CA ASN A 166 11.71 15.56 23.85
C ASN A 166 12.19 15.94 25.26
N TYR A 167 11.31 16.53 26.03
CA TYR A 167 11.60 17.00 27.40
C TYR A 167 11.42 15.90 28.45
N SER A 168 10.89 14.75 28.09
CA SER A 168 10.57 13.65 29.01
C SER A 168 11.52 12.46 28.92
N THR A 169 12.44 12.44 27.94
CA THR A 169 13.37 11.32 27.75
C THR A 169 14.42 11.23 28.86
N GLN A 170 14.91 12.38 29.37
CA GLN A 170 15.92 12.44 30.42
C GLN A 170 15.25 12.69 31.76
N SER A 171 15.76 12.06 32.83
CA SER A 171 15.26 12.22 34.22
C SER A 171 15.59 13.56 34.82
N GLU A 172 16.62 14.23 34.33
CA GLU A 172 17.12 15.51 34.85
C GLU A 172 17.26 16.54 33.73
N ARG A 173 16.98 17.82 34.06
CA ARG A 173 17.07 18.94 33.14
C ARG A 173 17.64 20.17 33.85
N ARG A 174 18.56 20.91 33.18
CA ARG A 174 19.05 22.19 33.69
C ARG A 174 17.91 23.23 33.66
N VAL A 175 17.78 23.94 34.79
CA VAL A 175 16.89 25.10 34.94
C VAL A 175 17.76 26.31 35.22
N ASP A 176 17.70 27.31 34.38
CA ASP A 176 18.42 28.56 34.56
C ASP A 176 17.46 29.56 35.23
N LEU A 177 17.77 29.93 36.48
CA LEU A 177 17.01 30.94 37.25
C LEU A 177 17.76 32.26 37.20
N ILE A 178 17.07 33.30 36.76
CA ILE A 178 17.55 34.69 36.90
C ILE A 178 16.96 35.26 38.17
N ILE A 179 17.80 35.51 39.13
CA ILE A 179 17.41 36.16 40.40
C ILE A 179 17.66 37.65 40.20
N GLY A 180 16.59 38.45 40.19
CA GLY A 180 16.64 39.92 40.14
C GLY A 180 16.76 40.56 41.49
#